data_db89cc211502fc9e7848815421978712
#
_entry.id   db89cc211502fc9e7848815421978712
#
_cell.length_a   1.000
_cell.length_b   1.000
_cell.length_c   1.000
_cell.angle_alpha   90.00
_cell.angle_beta   90.00
_cell.angle_gamma   90.00
#
_symmetry.space_group_name_H-M   'P 1'
#
loop_
_entity.id
_entity.type
_entity.pdbx_description
1 polymer ?
#
loop_
_entity_poly.entity_id
_entity_poly.type
_entity_poly.pdbx_seq_one_letter_code
_entity_poly.pdbx_strand_id
1 'polypeptide(L)'
;MIFDYFDGAFYLNLNSRTDRREQFEMRTKHFGFNIERFPAFQFNKEDVKCPWGDDRWYIKISCTQSHINMVKEAKNRGWKNCLIFEDDCVFTEDYLSNMEKCVGDLKNVEWDLFYMGGEPNDYCTPITENIYKTKGVYGTHAYAINHTFYDRILNVNSECGVIDTIYLSWYIDDKKYIIAKELLVLQDDESISDLWGQHKKSVEIYKNAYKKWMI
;
A
#
# COMPACT_ATOMS: atom_id res chain seq x y z
N MET A 1 20.82 6.63 4.75
CA MET A 1 20.18 5.93 3.58
C MET A 1 18.68 5.95 3.78
N ILE A 2 17.90 5.87 2.71
CA ILE A 2 16.41 5.93 2.75
C ILE A 2 15.86 4.87 3.70
N PHE A 3 16.41 3.70 3.65
CA PHE A 3 15.90 2.53 4.34
C PHE A 3 16.34 2.40 5.80
N ASP A 4 17.25 3.25 6.27
CA ASP A 4 17.59 3.33 7.72
C ASP A 4 16.45 3.96 8.54
N TYR A 5 15.46 4.55 7.86
CA TYR A 5 14.29 5.14 8.50
C TYR A 5 13.19 4.12 8.77
N PHE A 6 13.06 3.12 7.91
CA PHE A 6 12.07 2.05 8.06
C PHE A 6 12.71 0.83 8.71
N ASP A 7 12.06 0.27 9.73
CA ASP A 7 12.58 -0.91 10.46
C ASP A 7 12.53 -2.18 9.59
N GLY A 8 11.67 -2.21 8.57
CA GLY A 8 11.60 -3.29 7.62
C GLY A 8 10.62 -3.05 6.48
N ALA A 9 10.57 -4.02 5.57
CA ALA A 9 9.63 -4.00 4.46
C ALA A 9 9.14 -5.41 4.11
N PHE A 10 7.86 -5.49 3.73
CA PHE A 10 7.25 -6.68 3.17
C PHE A 10 6.75 -6.44 1.76
N TYR A 11 6.75 -7.49 0.93
CA TYR A 11 5.91 -7.54 -0.25
C TYR A 11 4.97 -8.74 -0.21
N LEU A 12 3.69 -8.48 -0.50
CA LEU A 12 2.64 -9.48 -0.52
C LEU A 12 2.66 -10.23 -1.84
N ASN A 13 2.69 -11.57 -1.78
CA ASN A 13 2.68 -12.40 -2.98
C ASN A 13 1.98 -13.73 -2.75
N LEU A 14 1.09 -14.12 -3.67
CA LEU A 14 0.47 -15.43 -3.71
C LEU A 14 1.51 -16.53 -4.03
N ASN A 15 1.44 -17.68 -3.36
CA ASN A 15 2.35 -18.78 -3.62
C ASN A 15 2.29 -19.30 -5.08
N SER A 16 1.12 -19.19 -5.72
CA SER A 16 0.91 -19.56 -7.12
C SER A 16 1.47 -18.54 -8.12
N ARG A 17 1.78 -17.31 -7.70
CA ARG A 17 2.25 -16.24 -8.58
C ARG A 17 3.77 -16.10 -8.54
N THR A 18 4.46 -17.17 -8.96
CA THR A 18 5.93 -17.18 -9.08
C THR A 18 6.43 -16.20 -10.15
N ASP A 19 5.63 -15.99 -11.20
CA ASP A 19 5.85 -14.99 -12.25
C ASP A 19 6.00 -13.58 -11.68
N ARG A 20 5.05 -13.13 -10.85
CA ARG A 20 5.07 -11.82 -10.20
C ARG A 20 6.18 -11.72 -9.16
N ARG A 21 6.41 -12.79 -8.42
CA ARG A 21 7.50 -12.87 -7.45
C ARG A 21 8.84 -12.56 -8.12
N GLU A 22 9.17 -13.28 -9.20
CA GLU A 22 10.42 -13.09 -9.94
C GLU A 22 10.55 -11.67 -10.49
N GLN A 23 9.45 -11.11 -11.04
CA GLN A 23 9.43 -9.73 -11.53
C GLN A 23 9.66 -8.71 -10.41
N PHE A 24 8.99 -8.84 -9.27
CA PHE A 24 9.16 -7.94 -8.14
C PHE A 24 10.59 -7.98 -7.59
N GLU A 25 11.13 -9.18 -7.36
CA GLU A 25 12.50 -9.38 -6.87
C GLU A 25 13.54 -8.83 -7.86
N MET A 26 13.30 -8.96 -9.17
CA MET A 26 14.16 -8.36 -10.20
C MET A 26 14.10 -6.82 -10.18
N ARG A 27 12.91 -6.23 -10.03
CA ARG A 27 12.72 -4.78 -9.98
C ARG A 27 13.39 -4.16 -8.75
N THR A 28 13.45 -4.87 -7.63
CA THR A 28 13.93 -4.35 -6.33
C THR A 28 15.35 -4.76 -5.95
N LYS A 29 15.99 -5.68 -6.69
CA LYS A 29 17.31 -6.23 -6.35
C LYS A 29 18.43 -5.20 -6.17
N HIS A 30 18.28 -4.01 -6.76
CA HIS A 30 19.29 -2.94 -6.72
C HIS A 30 19.01 -1.87 -5.67
N PHE A 31 17.95 -2.03 -4.88
CA PHE A 31 17.60 -1.04 -3.86
C PHE A 31 18.55 -1.01 -2.66
N GLY A 32 19.41 -2.04 -2.51
CA GLY A 32 20.34 -2.16 -1.37
C GLY A 32 19.62 -2.35 -0.03
N PHE A 33 18.37 -2.80 -0.06
CA PHE A 33 17.49 -2.98 1.07
C PHE A 33 16.69 -4.28 0.91
N ASN A 34 16.55 -5.02 1.99
CA ASN A 34 15.81 -6.28 1.96
C ASN A 34 14.31 -6.05 2.08
N ILE A 35 13.56 -6.44 1.05
CA ILE A 35 12.10 -6.48 1.08
C ILE A 35 11.69 -7.94 1.23
N GLU A 36 11.19 -8.31 2.39
CA GLU A 36 10.86 -9.70 2.72
C GLU A 36 9.54 -10.12 2.07
N ARG A 37 9.55 -11.29 1.41
CA ARG A 37 8.33 -11.88 0.87
C ARG A 37 7.39 -12.28 1.99
N PHE A 38 6.14 -11.80 1.93
CA PHE A 38 5.06 -12.22 2.81
C PHE A 38 4.05 -13.07 2.02
N PRO A 39 3.86 -14.35 2.36
CA PRO A 39 2.90 -15.20 1.65
C PRO A 39 1.48 -14.71 1.89
N ALA A 40 0.74 -14.50 0.81
CA ALA A 40 -0.64 -14.05 0.91
C ALA A 40 -1.54 -15.10 1.57
N PHE A 41 -2.37 -14.64 2.49
CA PHE A 41 -3.43 -15.44 3.09
C PHE A 41 -4.59 -15.60 2.11
N GLN A 42 -5.22 -16.77 2.11
CA GLN A 42 -6.38 -17.05 1.25
C GLN A 42 -7.49 -17.71 2.05
N PHE A 43 -8.68 -17.12 2.00
CA PHE A 43 -9.91 -17.79 2.43
C PHE A 43 -10.35 -18.80 1.36
N ASN A 44 -10.97 -19.92 1.77
CA ASN A 44 -11.67 -20.78 0.83
C ASN A 44 -12.97 -20.11 0.39
N LYS A 45 -13.34 -20.26 -0.88
CA LYS A 45 -14.57 -19.65 -1.43
C LYS A 45 -15.83 -20.11 -0.70
N GLU A 46 -15.85 -21.38 -0.28
CA GLU A 46 -16.99 -22.02 0.39
C GLU A 46 -17.22 -21.48 1.81
N ASP A 47 -16.18 -20.96 2.45
CA ASP A 47 -16.24 -20.47 3.84
C ASP A 47 -16.70 -19.00 3.92
N VAL A 48 -16.77 -18.31 2.77
CA VAL A 48 -17.06 -16.89 2.70
C VAL A 48 -18.37 -16.62 1.98
N LYS A 49 -19.29 -15.94 2.65
CA LYS A 49 -20.55 -15.46 2.04
C LYS A 49 -20.48 -13.96 1.82
N CYS A 50 -20.58 -13.53 0.57
CA CYS A 50 -20.73 -12.12 0.25
C CYS A 50 -22.21 -11.69 0.42
N PRO A 51 -22.50 -10.65 1.22
CA PRO A 51 -23.88 -10.19 1.44
C PRO A 51 -24.58 -9.66 0.17
N TRP A 52 -23.77 -9.22 -0.82
CA TRP A 52 -24.25 -8.64 -2.09
C TRP A 52 -23.93 -9.46 -3.33
N GLY A 53 -23.55 -10.75 -3.17
CA GLY A 53 -23.40 -11.70 -4.27
C GLY A 53 -22.14 -11.52 -5.14
N ASP A 54 -21.12 -10.88 -4.62
CA ASP A 54 -19.81 -10.78 -5.30
C ASP A 54 -19.04 -12.10 -5.19
N ASP A 55 -18.96 -12.85 -6.28
CA ASP A 55 -18.26 -14.14 -6.36
C ASP A 55 -16.77 -14.08 -6.05
N ARG A 56 -16.17 -12.88 -6.06
CA ARG A 56 -14.76 -12.63 -5.75
C ARG A 56 -14.53 -12.03 -4.37
N TRP A 57 -15.57 -11.93 -3.56
CA TRP A 57 -15.49 -11.36 -2.22
C TRP A 57 -14.40 -12.04 -1.37
N TYR A 58 -14.32 -13.36 -1.40
CA TYR A 58 -13.31 -14.12 -0.67
C TYR A 58 -11.87 -13.71 -1.03
N ILE A 59 -11.59 -13.32 -2.29
CA ILE A 59 -10.28 -12.85 -2.72
C ILE A 59 -10.00 -11.46 -2.13
N LYS A 60 -11.00 -10.57 -2.17
CA LYS A 60 -10.89 -9.20 -1.65
C LYS A 60 -10.60 -9.18 -0.16
N ILE A 61 -11.34 -9.95 0.64
CA ILE A 61 -11.09 -10.05 2.08
C ILE A 61 -9.81 -10.84 2.41
N SER A 62 -9.36 -11.76 1.55
CA SER A 62 -8.06 -12.42 1.68
C SER A 62 -6.91 -11.42 1.55
N CYS A 63 -7.01 -10.47 0.60
CA CYS A 63 -6.06 -9.38 0.47
C CYS A 63 -6.05 -8.52 1.75
N THR A 64 -7.22 -8.12 2.24
CA THR A 64 -7.36 -7.37 3.50
C THR A 64 -6.73 -8.12 4.68
N GLN A 65 -7.03 -9.41 4.83
CA GLN A 65 -6.44 -10.24 5.90
C GLN A 65 -4.92 -10.34 5.76
N SER A 66 -4.40 -10.39 4.54
CA SER A 66 -2.97 -10.43 4.29
C SER A 66 -2.27 -9.14 4.75
N HIS A 67 -2.85 -7.97 4.46
CA HIS A 67 -2.35 -6.69 4.97
C HIS A 67 -2.39 -6.63 6.51
N ILE A 68 -3.47 -7.09 7.14
CA ILE A 68 -3.57 -7.19 8.60
C ILE A 68 -2.45 -8.09 9.16
N ASN A 69 -2.18 -9.23 8.52
CA ASN A 69 -1.14 -10.16 8.96
C ASN A 69 0.27 -9.56 8.85
N MET A 70 0.57 -8.77 7.80
CA MET A 70 1.84 -8.03 7.68
C MET A 70 2.01 -7.02 8.80
N VAL A 71 0.96 -6.26 9.14
CA VAL A 71 0.98 -5.31 10.26
C VAL A 71 1.15 -6.02 11.60
N LYS A 72 0.50 -7.18 11.78
CA LYS A 72 0.68 -8.03 12.98
C LYS A 72 2.11 -8.49 13.12
N GLU A 73 2.73 -8.92 12.03
CA GLU A 73 4.13 -9.36 12.04
C GLU A 73 5.08 -8.20 12.33
N ALA A 74 4.88 -7.03 11.72
CA ALA A 74 5.65 -5.83 12.02
C ALA A 74 5.59 -5.47 13.51
N LYS A 75 4.38 -5.53 14.11
CA LYS A 75 4.19 -5.29 15.54
C LYS A 75 4.91 -6.33 16.40
N ASN A 76 4.82 -7.63 16.04
CA ASN A 76 5.49 -8.73 16.77
C ASN A 76 7.01 -8.56 16.75
N ARG A 77 7.58 -8.03 15.67
CA ARG A 77 9.02 -7.70 15.54
C ARG A 77 9.43 -6.42 16.29
N GLY A 78 8.48 -5.69 16.83
CA GLY A 78 8.73 -4.40 17.51
C GLY A 78 9.08 -3.27 16.56
N TRP A 79 8.74 -3.37 15.27
CA TRP A 79 8.98 -2.34 14.28
C TRP A 79 8.13 -1.10 14.56
N LYS A 80 8.74 0.07 14.50
CA LYS A 80 8.06 1.36 14.66
C LYS A 80 7.34 1.78 13.39
N ASN A 81 7.88 1.37 12.25
CA ASN A 81 7.26 1.59 10.95
C ASN A 81 7.74 0.54 9.95
N CYS A 82 6.94 0.26 8.95
CA CYS A 82 7.33 -0.64 7.88
C CYS A 82 6.76 -0.22 6.53
N LEU A 83 7.47 -0.60 5.47
CA LEU A 83 7.01 -0.51 4.10
C LEU A 83 6.21 -1.77 3.74
N ILE A 84 5.12 -1.58 3.00
CA ILE A 84 4.28 -2.66 2.49
C ILE A 84 4.07 -2.45 0.99
N PHE A 85 4.35 -3.50 0.23
CA PHE A 85 4.19 -3.54 -1.22
C PHE A 85 3.30 -4.72 -1.64
N GLU A 86 2.63 -4.59 -2.78
CA GLU A 86 2.06 -5.72 -3.51
C GLU A 86 3.02 -6.15 -4.64
N ASP A 87 2.90 -7.39 -5.11
CA ASP A 87 3.85 -7.98 -6.07
C ASP A 87 3.75 -7.42 -7.50
N ASP A 88 2.74 -6.58 -7.76
CA ASP A 88 2.55 -5.88 -9.04
C ASP A 88 3.06 -4.43 -9.05
N CYS A 89 3.86 -4.05 -8.06
CA CYS A 89 4.48 -2.73 -8.01
C CYS A 89 5.47 -2.51 -9.15
N VAL A 90 5.36 -1.32 -9.78
CA VAL A 90 6.32 -0.78 -10.74
C VAL A 90 6.85 0.54 -10.19
N PHE A 91 8.16 0.59 -9.95
CA PHE A 91 8.82 1.77 -9.38
C PHE A 91 9.18 2.75 -10.50
N THR A 92 8.97 4.04 -10.25
CA THR A 92 9.39 5.08 -11.21
C THR A 92 10.92 5.16 -11.29
N GLU A 93 11.43 5.72 -12.39
CA GLU A 93 12.87 5.87 -12.62
C GLU A 93 13.55 6.64 -11.47
N ASP A 94 12.89 7.68 -10.98
CA ASP A 94 13.38 8.53 -9.90
C ASP A 94 12.95 8.08 -8.49
N TYR A 95 12.45 6.84 -8.34
CA TYR A 95 11.91 6.34 -7.07
C TYR A 95 12.85 6.59 -5.89
N LEU A 96 14.11 6.17 -5.99
CA LEU A 96 15.05 6.26 -4.87
C LEU A 96 15.32 7.72 -4.48
N SER A 97 15.55 8.61 -5.45
CA SER A 97 15.85 10.02 -5.18
C SER A 97 14.66 10.76 -4.58
N ASN A 98 13.45 10.52 -5.08
CA ASN A 98 12.23 11.15 -4.56
C ASN A 98 11.81 10.54 -3.22
N MET A 99 12.00 9.24 -3.02
CA MET A 99 11.76 8.59 -1.73
C MET A 99 12.70 9.14 -0.64
N GLU A 100 13.97 9.44 -0.97
CA GLU A 100 14.91 10.05 -0.02
C GLU A 100 14.44 11.42 0.45
N LYS A 101 13.90 12.24 -0.45
CA LYS A 101 13.30 13.56 -0.10
C LYS A 101 12.08 13.37 0.81
N CYS A 102 11.17 12.46 0.45
CA CYS A 102 10.00 12.16 1.28
C CYS A 102 10.40 11.69 2.68
N VAL A 103 11.38 10.79 2.81
CA VAL A 103 11.89 10.32 4.11
C VAL A 103 12.51 11.47 4.92
N GLY A 104 13.22 12.40 4.26
CA GLY A 104 13.74 13.60 4.90
C GLY A 104 12.64 14.40 5.58
N ASP A 105 11.50 14.55 4.91
CA ASP A 105 10.34 15.28 5.42
C ASP A 105 9.56 14.48 6.48
N LEU A 106 9.36 13.17 6.27
CA LEU A 106 8.65 12.29 7.21
C LEU A 106 9.27 12.25 8.61
N LYS A 107 10.58 12.46 8.73
CA LYS A 107 11.27 12.54 10.03
C LYS A 107 10.82 13.71 10.91
N ASN A 108 10.23 14.73 10.30
CA ASN A 108 9.86 15.98 10.96
C ASN A 108 8.35 16.18 11.10
N VAL A 109 7.56 15.20 10.69
CA VAL A 109 6.09 15.23 10.76
C VAL A 109 5.56 13.99 11.45
N GLU A 110 4.40 14.10 12.06
CA GLU A 110 3.67 12.95 12.58
C GLU A 110 2.80 12.36 11.46
N TRP A 111 2.83 11.03 11.33
CA TRP A 111 2.07 10.33 10.30
C TRP A 111 1.62 8.93 10.77
N ASP A 112 0.51 8.48 10.23
CA ASP A 112 -0.06 7.14 10.44
C ASP A 112 0.13 6.25 9.21
N LEU A 113 -0.19 6.76 8.03
CA LEU A 113 0.01 6.10 6.73
C LEU A 113 0.74 7.06 5.79
N PHE A 114 1.69 6.54 5.03
CA PHE A 114 2.37 7.25 3.95
C PHE A 114 2.22 6.48 2.65
N TYR A 115 1.51 7.06 1.69
CA TYR A 115 1.24 6.45 0.38
C TYR A 115 2.31 6.87 -0.64
N MET A 116 2.84 5.89 -1.36
CA MET A 116 3.85 6.09 -2.42
C MET A 116 3.23 6.14 -3.82
N GLY A 117 1.92 5.88 -3.93
CA GLY A 117 1.15 5.88 -5.15
C GLY A 117 -0.32 5.60 -4.89
N GLY A 118 -1.12 5.49 -5.95
CA GLY A 118 -2.55 5.23 -5.89
C GLY A 118 -3.38 6.42 -6.37
N GLU A 119 -4.69 6.34 -6.14
CA GLU A 119 -5.66 7.36 -6.55
C GLU A 119 -6.13 8.15 -5.31
N PRO A 120 -5.64 9.38 -5.07
CA PRO A 120 -6.20 10.23 -4.03
C PRO A 120 -7.70 10.46 -4.23
N ASN A 121 -8.48 10.37 -3.16
CA ASN A 121 -9.94 10.48 -3.23
C ASN A 121 -10.46 11.93 -3.09
N ASP A 122 -9.58 12.88 -2.74
CA ASP A 122 -9.91 14.30 -2.53
C ASP A 122 -8.65 15.16 -2.67
N TYR A 123 -8.82 16.48 -2.59
CA TYR A 123 -7.72 17.45 -2.60
C TYR A 123 -6.66 17.11 -1.55
N CYS A 124 -5.41 17.10 -1.99
CA CYS A 124 -4.25 16.94 -1.14
C CYS A 124 -3.67 18.31 -0.79
N THR A 125 -3.31 18.52 0.45
CA THR A 125 -2.77 19.79 0.95
C THR A 125 -1.27 19.65 1.19
N PRO A 126 -0.42 20.56 0.67
CA PRO A 126 1.02 20.48 0.90
C PRO A 126 1.35 20.58 2.39
N ILE A 127 2.23 19.70 2.86
CA ILE A 127 2.88 19.78 4.17
C ILE A 127 4.29 20.32 3.97
N THR A 128 4.99 19.78 2.97
CA THR A 128 6.32 20.23 2.53
C THR A 128 6.35 20.27 1.00
N GLU A 129 7.55 20.46 0.43
CA GLU A 129 7.74 20.38 -1.02
C GLU A 129 7.51 18.97 -1.57
N ASN A 130 7.72 17.89 -0.77
CA ASN A 130 7.72 16.52 -1.26
C ASN A 130 6.55 15.67 -0.75
N ILE A 131 5.84 16.08 0.30
CA ILE A 131 4.75 15.32 0.90
C ILE A 131 3.52 16.18 1.16
N TYR A 132 2.34 15.56 1.00
CA TYR A 132 1.04 16.21 1.12
C TYR A 132 0.15 15.45 2.09
N LYS A 133 -0.71 16.17 2.83
CA LYS A 133 -1.80 15.56 3.59
C LYS A 133 -2.89 15.10 2.64
N THR A 134 -3.41 13.89 2.84
CA THR A 134 -4.54 13.34 2.06
C THR A 134 -5.64 12.85 3.00
N LYS A 135 -6.87 12.76 2.49
CA LYS A 135 -7.99 12.12 3.19
C LYS A 135 -7.97 10.60 3.02
N GLY A 136 -7.24 10.10 2.04
CA GLY A 136 -7.06 8.70 1.76
C GLY A 136 -6.81 8.46 0.27
N VAL A 137 -6.45 7.23 -0.05
CA VAL A 137 -6.03 6.83 -1.38
C VAL A 137 -6.67 5.49 -1.72
N TYR A 138 -7.24 5.34 -2.91
CA TYR A 138 -7.57 4.03 -3.46
C TYR A 138 -6.30 3.36 -3.97
N GLY A 139 -6.14 2.09 -3.60
CA GLY A 139 -4.95 1.29 -3.90
C GLY A 139 -3.95 1.25 -2.74
N THR A 140 -3.68 0.03 -2.29
CA THR A 140 -2.74 -0.28 -1.20
C THR A 140 -1.50 -1.02 -1.70
N HIS A 141 -1.19 -0.86 -3.00
CA HIS A 141 -0.07 -1.55 -3.62
C HIS A 141 1.30 -1.11 -3.06
N ALA A 142 1.42 0.15 -2.58
CA ALA A 142 2.66 0.66 -2.01
C ALA A 142 2.40 1.75 -0.96
N TYR A 143 2.64 1.44 0.30
CA TYR A 143 2.51 2.39 1.41
C TYR A 143 3.45 2.04 2.56
N ALA A 144 3.63 2.98 3.49
CA ALA A 144 4.22 2.72 4.79
C ALA A 144 3.18 2.92 5.90
N ILE A 145 3.34 2.17 6.97
CA ILE A 145 2.49 2.26 8.17
C ILE A 145 3.34 2.50 9.41
N ASN A 146 2.88 3.42 10.27
CA ASN A 146 3.52 3.74 11.54
C ASN A 146 2.88 2.91 12.68
N HIS A 147 3.66 2.56 13.70
CA HIS A 147 3.20 1.80 14.86
C HIS A 147 2.02 2.47 15.60
N THR A 148 1.89 3.79 15.52
CA THR A 148 0.75 4.52 16.08
C THR A 148 -0.59 4.07 15.51
N PHE A 149 -0.56 3.47 14.32
CA PHE A 149 -1.75 3.01 13.60
C PHE A 149 -1.97 1.49 13.66
N TYR A 150 -1.01 0.70 14.18
CA TYR A 150 -1.08 -0.77 14.18
C TYR A 150 -2.31 -1.30 14.89
N ASP A 151 -2.60 -0.83 16.10
CA ASP A 151 -3.73 -1.35 16.88
C ASP A 151 -5.07 -1.11 16.20
N ARG A 152 -5.19 -0.02 15.45
CA ARG A 152 -6.40 0.26 14.69
C ARG A 152 -6.62 -0.77 13.59
N ILE A 153 -5.56 -1.11 12.85
CA ILE A 153 -5.61 -2.14 11.80
C ILE A 153 -5.88 -3.52 12.39
N LEU A 154 -5.21 -3.87 13.50
CA LEU A 154 -5.34 -5.20 14.12
C LEU A 154 -6.71 -5.45 14.75
N ASN A 155 -7.50 -4.40 15.01
CA ASN A 155 -8.88 -4.51 15.48
C ASN A 155 -9.92 -4.61 14.34
N VAL A 156 -9.47 -4.66 13.07
CA VAL A 156 -10.37 -4.83 11.92
C VAL A 156 -10.78 -6.28 11.77
N ASN A 157 -12.07 -6.50 11.52
CA ASN A 157 -12.53 -7.74 10.89
C ASN A 157 -12.34 -7.61 9.38
N SER A 158 -11.50 -8.46 8.77
CA SER A 158 -11.21 -8.44 7.33
C SER A 158 -12.46 -8.62 6.45
N GLU A 159 -13.52 -9.22 6.98
CA GLU A 159 -14.79 -9.40 6.27
C GLU A 159 -15.58 -8.09 6.08
N CYS A 160 -15.19 -7.00 6.76
CA CYS A 160 -15.87 -5.71 6.66
C CYS A 160 -15.62 -4.98 5.34
N GLY A 161 -14.59 -5.34 4.55
CA GLY A 161 -14.32 -4.66 3.30
C GLY A 161 -12.94 -4.87 2.72
N VAL A 162 -12.68 -4.14 1.63
CA VAL A 162 -11.36 -4.07 0.99
C VAL A 162 -10.49 -3.07 1.76
N ILE A 163 -9.21 -3.37 1.91
CA ILE A 163 -8.31 -2.64 2.82
C ILE A 163 -8.24 -1.13 2.54
N ASP A 164 -8.20 -0.72 1.27
CA ASP A 164 -8.18 0.70 0.89
C ASP A 164 -9.48 1.43 1.27
N THR A 165 -10.63 0.79 1.07
CA THR A 165 -11.93 1.35 1.47
C THR A 165 -12.09 1.39 3.00
N ILE A 166 -11.49 0.45 3.72
CA ILE A 166 -11.43 0.47 5.18
C ILE A 166 -10.60 1.69 5.64
N TYR A 167 -9.42 1.93 5.07
CA TYR A 167 -8.60 3.11 5.39
C TYR A 167 -9.33 4.42 5.06
N LEU A 168 -10.02 4.48 3.92
CA LEU A 168 -10.85 5.63 3.53
C LEU A 168 -12.01 5.88 4.49
N SER A 169 -12.68 4.81 4.96
CA SER A 169 -13.82 4.93 5.88
C SER A 169 -13.42 5.48 7.25
N TRP A 170 -12.14 5.42 7.60
CA TRP A 170 -11.60 5.93 8.86
C TRP A 170 -11.07 7.35 8.78
N TYR A 171 -11.28 8.02 7.65
CA TYR A 171 -10.95 9.43 7.60
C TYR A 171 -11.79 10.19 8.61
N ILE A 172 -11.15 10.50 9.72
CA ILE A 172 -11.59 11.45 10.74
C ILE A 172 -10.49 12.50 10.79
N ASP A 173 -10.82 13.74 11.10
CA ASP A 173 -9.90 14.89 11.04
C ASP A 173 -8.57 14.72 11.80
N ASP A 174 -8.50 13.78 12.75
CA ASP A 174 -7.31 13.49 13.54
C ASP A 174 -6.30 12.53 12.85
N LYS A 175 -6.66 11.92 11.71
CA LYS A 175 -5.77 10.99 11.00
C LYS A 175 -4.70 11.72 10.20
N LYS A 176 -3.49 11.15 10.26
CA LYS A 176 -2.29 11.72 9.67
C LYS A 176 -1.89 10.89 8.44
N TYR A 177 -2.74 10.94 7.41
CA TYR A 177 -2.49 10.28 6.13
C TYR A 177 -1.69 11.23 5.24
N ILE A 178 -0.58 10.74 4.77
CA ILE A 178 0.37 11.47 3.92
C ILE A 178 0.52 10.73 2.59
N ILE A 179 0.69 11.48 1.53
CA ILE A 179 0.99 10.97 0.19
C ILE A 179 2.22 11.70 -0.37
N ALA A 180 3.06 10.99 -1.10
CA ALA A 180 4.14 11.60 -1.85
C ALA A 180 3.57 12.53 -2.93
N LYS A 181 4.16 13.71 -3.10
CA LYS A 181 3.78 14.65 -4.16
C LYS A 181 3.99 14.05 -5.54
N GLU A 182 5.14 13.42 -5.74
CA GLU A 182 5.44 12.70 -6.98
C GLU A 182 4.94 11.26 -6.87
N LEU A 183 4.43 10.74 -7.97
CA LEU A 183 4.00 9.36 -8.07
C LEU A 183 5.23 8.46 -8.07
N LEU A 184 5.48 7.75 -6.96
CA LEU A 184 6.69 6.95 -6.75
C LEU A 184 6.54 5.51 -7.23
N VAL A 185 5.35 4.94 -7.02
CA VAL A 185 5.05 3.53 -7.32
C VAL A 185 3.71 3.44 -8.06
N LEU A 186 3.71 2.65 -9.11
CA LEU A 186 2.55 2.34 -9.95
C LEU A 186 2.20 0.86 -9.80
N GLN A 187 1.03 0.46 -10.26
CA GLN A 187 0.70 -0.95 -10.49
C GLN A 187 0.98 -1.32 -11.95
N ASP A 188 1.37 -2.58 -12.17
CA ASP A 188 1.65 -3.13 -13.49
C ASP A 188 0.34 -3.31 -14.28
N ASP A 189 0.13 -2.47 -15.28
CA ASP A 189 -1.07 -2.52 -16.15
C ASP A 189 -1.06 -3.71 -17.12
N GLU A 190 0.10 -4.34 -17.34
CA GLU A 190 0.22 -5.54 -18.19
C GLU A 190 -0.17 -6.82 -17.46
N SER A 191 -0.19 -6.78 -16.13
CA SER A 191 -0.54 -7.91 -15.30
C SER A 191 -2.06 -7.99 -15.05
N ILE A 192 -2.60 -9.23 -15.10
CA ILE A 192 -4.01 -9.47 -14.75
C ILE A 192 -4.16 -9.39 -13.23
N SER A 193 -5.01 -8.49 -12.76
CA SER A 193 -5.32 -8.37 -11.33
C SER A 193 -6.01 -9.63 -10.79
N ASP A 194 -5.47 -10.24 -9.75
CA ASP A 194 -6.10 -11.37 -9.08
C ASP A 194 -7.42 -10.96 -8.40
N LEU A 195 -7.53 -9.72 -7.90
CA LEU A 195 -8.74 -9.18 -7.30
C LEU A 195 -9.86 -8.94 -8.32
N TRP A 196 -9.54 -8.43 -9.51
CA TRP A 196 -10.52 -8.01 -10.49
C TRP A 196 -10.62 -8.94 -11.69
N GLY A 197 -9.62 -9.82 -11.93
CA GLY A 197 -9.57 -10.78 -13.03
C GLY A 197 -9.45 -10.16 -14.42
N GLN A 198 -8.98 -8.91 -14.48
CA GLN A 198 -8.79 -8.17 -15.72
C GLN A 198 -7.61 -7.21 -15.57
N HIS A 199 -7.08 -6.74 -16.71
CA HIS A 199 -6.08 -5.66 -16.70
C HIS A 199 -6.71 -4.39 -16.15
N LYS A 200 -5.98 -3.68 -15.30
CA LYS A 200 -6.34 -2.34 -14.83
C LYS A 200 -5.47 -1.32 -15.55
N LYS A 201 -6.09 -0.25 -16.02
CA LYS A 201 -5.36 0.95 -16.50
C LYS A 201 -4.97 1.86 -15.33
N SER A 202 -4.30 1.30 -14.34
CA SER A 202 -3.99 1.97 -13.08
C SER A 202 -3.06 3.17 -13.28
N VAL A 203 -2.11 3.06 -14.21
CA VAL A 203 -1.14 4.13 -14.51
C VAL A 203 -1.84 5.40 -14.97
N GLU A 204 -2.80 5.30 -15.90
CA GLU A 204 -3.55 6.46 -16.41
C GLU A 204 -4.45 7.05 -15.31
N ILE A 205 -5.13 6.20 -14.55
CA ILE A 205 -6.00 6.61 -13.44
C ILE A 205 -5.21 7.40 -12.41
N TYR A 206 -4.07 6.88 -11.95
CA TYR A 206 -3.24 7.54 -10.95
C TYR A 206 -2.66 8.86 -11.44
N LYS A 207 -2.14 8.91 -12.67
CA LYS A 207 -1.64 10.17 -13.27
C LYS A 207 -2.73 11.23 -13.37
N ASN A 208 -3.95 10.86 -13.72
CA ASN A 208 -5.06 11.80 -13.82
C ASN A 208 -5.52 12.27 -12.43
N ALA A 209 -5.56 11.39 -11.44
CA ALA A 209 -5.90 11.75 -10.07
C ALA A 209 -4.86 12.69 -9.46
N TYR A 210 -3.57 12.45 -9.67
CA TYR A 210 -2.51 13.35 -9.23
C TYR A 210 -2.64 14.74 -9.86
N LYS A 211 -2.88 14.83 -11.17
CA LYS A 211 -3.14 16.13 -11.84
C LYS A 211 -4.35 16.86 -11.27
N LYS A 212 -5.36 16.15 -10.83
CA LYS A 212 -6.60 16.70 -10.31
C LYS A 212 -6.51 17.15 -8.85
N TRP A 213 -5.80 16.37 -8.01
CA TRP A 213 -5.90 16.50 -6.57
C TRP A 213 -4.64 17.01 -5.87
N MET A 214 -3.47 16.99 -6.54
CA MET A 214 -2.19 17.49 -6.01
C MET A 214 -2.00 18.97 -6.43
N ILE A 215 -2.71 19.87 -5.75
CA ILE A 215 -2.75 21.31 -6.07
C ILE A 215 -1.91 22.11 -5.09
#